data_9076899e0fc471074da05ff19e5510f3
#
_entry.id   9076899e0fc471074da05ff19e5510f3
#
_cell.length_a   1.000
_cell.length_b   1.000
_cell.length_c   1.000
_cell.angle_alpha   90.00
_cell.angle_beta   90.00
_cell.angle_gamma   90.00
#
_symmetry.space_group_name_H-M   'P 1'
#
loop_
_entity.id
_entity.type
_entity.pdbx_description
1 polymer ?
#
loop_
_entity_poly.entity_id
_entity_poly.type
_entity_poly.pdbx_seq_one_letter_code
_entity_poly.pdbx_strand_id
1 'polypeptide(L)'
;MSDSTSPNPAQAFSMEDFENALHKYDYEFVKGQKVRGTVVQITSDGAYIDIGGKSPGFVPTNEAALGFVNDLESILPVGETEEFLIIREQDSEGQVTLSLRQLALDRAWADIKEMAETGKSTQIRITGANKGGVTGEVSGLRAFIPRSHLQQRDNLDSLVGQLLTATFLEVSQENRKLVLSQRDAMRAVAMNSISEGELMPGKVVNIKPYGAFVDLQGATGLLHIKEISGARVESLNSLLTVGQDIKVVIKQIDEYQNRMSLSIKALEEYPGENLEKLEQVMANAEDRWEKAKNPEPETKPTPTQASEAQTESDTESKSTSEDS
;
A
#
# COMPACT_ATOMS: atom_id res chain seq x y z
N MET A 1 21.80 -67.86 -46.58
CA MET A 1 20.43 -67.97 -46.06
C MET A 1 19.99 -66.55 -45.75
N SER A 2 19.27 -66.01 -46.69
CA SER A 2 18.77 -64.65 -46.75
C SER A 2 17.37 -64.67 -46.16
N ASP A 3 17.13 -63.86 -45.09
CA ASP A 3 15.78 -63.62 -44.60
C ASP A 3 15.46 -62.16 -44.82
N SER A 4 14.73 -61.94 -45.89
CA SER A 4 14.13 -60.68 -46.26
C SER A 4 12.74 -60.62 -45.67
N THR A 5 12.59 -59.90 -44.56
CA THR A 5 11.28 -59.55 -43.99
C THR A 5 10.82 -58.20 -44.55
N SER A 6 9.96 -58.29 -45.56
CA SER A 6 9.21 -57.12 -46.08
C SER A 6 8.30 -56.56 -45.02
N PRO A 7 8.16 -55.21 -44.93
CA PRO A 7 7.16 -54.60 -44.07
C PRO A 7 5.77 -54.83 -44.69
N ASN A 8 4.85 -55.30 -43.86
CA ASN A 8 3.45 -55.58 -44.18
C ASN A 8 2.69 -54.22 -44.42
N PRO A 9 2.13 -54.00 -45.63
CA PRO A 9 1.33 -52.79 -45.90
C PRO A 9 -0.16 -53.09 -45.71
N ALA A 10 -0.65 -53.09 -44.50
CA ALA A 10 -2.10 -52.96 -44.23
C ALA A 10 -2.37 -52.90 -42.73
N GLN A 11 -1.99 -51.85 -42.09
CA GLN A 11 -2.85 -51.36 -41.03
C GLN A 11 -3.92 -50.53 -41.73
N ALA A 12 -5.04 -51.16 -42.03
CA ALA A 12 -6.23 -50.48 -42.48
C ALA A 12 -6.67 -49.51 -41.42
N PHE A 13 -6.65 -48.24 -41.72
CA PHE A 13 -7.25 -47.17 -40.89
C PHE A 13 -8.67 -47.63 -40.58
N SER A 14 -8.96 -47.93 -39.33
CA SER A 14 -10.29 -48.36 -38.93
C SER A 14 -11.24 -47.16 -38.97
N MET A 15 -12.51 -47.44 -39.21
CA MET A 15 -13.53 -46.39 -39.18
C MET A 15 -13.58 -45.69 -37.81
N GLU A 16 -13.24 -46.43 -36.73
CA GLU A 16 -13.10 -45.87 -35.37
C GLU A 16 -11.88 -44.95 -35.22
N ASP A 17 -10.77 -45.26 -35.89
CA ASP A 17 -9.59 -44.39 -35.90
C ASP A 17 -9.87 -43.09 -36.68
N PHE A 18 -10.71 -43.16 -37.70
CA PHE A 18 -11.16 -42.00 -38.48
C PHE A 18 -12.16 -41.15 -37.68
N GLU A 19 -13.13 -41.75 -36.97
CA GLU A 19 -14.04 -41.05 -36.09
C GLU A 19 -13.28 -40.38 -34.92
N ASN A 20 -12.38 -41.07 -34.29
CA ASN A 20 -11.52 -40.54 -33.23
C ASN A 20 -10.61 -39.39 -33.73
N ALA A 21 -10.10 -39.49 -34.95
CA ALA A 21 -9.34 -38.43 -35.60
C ALA A 21 -10.24 -37.21 -35.91
N LEU A 22 -11.47 -37.42 -36.38
CA LEU A 22 -12.45 -36.35 -36.63
C LEU A 22 -12.83 -35.64 -35.33
N HIS A 23 -13.13 -36.35 -34.25
CA HIS A 23 -13.42 -35.76 -32.92
C HIS A 23 -12.23 -35.02 -32.32
N LYS A 24 -10.99 -35.45 -32.65
CA LYS A 24 -9.78 -34.77 -32.18
C LYS A 24 -9.53 -33.43 -32.89
N TYR A 25 -10.15 -33.20 -34.04
CA TYR A 25 -10.05 -31.96 -34.82
C TYR A 25 -11.34 -31.12 -34.82
N ASP A 26 -12.39 -31.55 -34.11
CA ASP A 26 -13.58 -30.74 -33.90
C ASP A 26 -13.33 -29.78 -32.72
N TYR A 27 -12.52 -28.76 -32.98
CA TYR A 27 -12.34 -27.63 -32.02
C TYR A 27 -13.60 -26.77 -32.04
N GLU A 28 -14.50 -26.98 -31.09
CA GLU A 28 -15.53 -26.00 -30.78
C GLU A 28 -14.87 -24.82 -30.10
N PHE A 29 -14.69 -23.73 -30.81
CA PHE A 29 -14.19 -22.47 -30.29
C PHE A 29 -15.34 -21.69 -29.68
N VAL A 30 -15.40 -21.69 -28.32
CA VAL A 30 -16.47 -21.03 -27.57
C VAL A 30 -16.00 -19.66 -27.09
N LYS A 31 -16.89 -18.67 -27.12
CA LYS A 31 -16.64 -17.34 -26.57
C LYS A 31 -16.19 -17.41 -25.10
N GLY A 32 -15.13 -16.69 -24.75
CA GLY A 32 -14.51 -16.69 -23.43
C GLY A 32 -13.44 -17.76 -23.21
N GLN A 33 -13.22 -18.64 -24.19
CA GLN A 33 -12.14 -19.63 -24.14
C GLN A 33 -10.79 -18.97 -24.46
N LYS A 34 -9.73 -19.37 -23.71
CA LYS A 34 -8.36 -19.00 -24.00
C LYS A 34 -7.75 -20.01 -24.95
N VAL A 35 -7.12 -19.53 -26.01
CA VAL A 35 -6.46 -20.34 -27.02
C VAL A 35 -5.04 -19.84 -27.25
N ARG A 36 -4.12 -20.75 -27.49
CA ARG A 36 -2.78 -20.40 -27.96
C ARG A 36 -2.77 -20.37 -29.46
N GLY A 37 -2.14 -19.36 -30.03
CA GLY A 37 -2.04 -19.23 -31.47
C GLY A 37 -0.73 -18.57 -31.89
N THR A 38 -0.33 -18.82 -33.10
CA THR A 38 0.87 -18.24 -33.71
C THR A 38 0.48 -17.19 -34.73
N VAL A 39 1.14 -16.02 -34.66
CA VAL A 39 0.90 -14.92 -35.61
C VAL A 39 1.40 -15.33 -36.99
N VAL A 40 0.49 -15.42 -37.97
CA VAL A 40 0.81 -15.82 -39.33
C VAL A 40 1.00 -14.64 -40.27
N GLN A 41 0.11 -13.63 -40.12
CA GLN A 41 0.12 -12.50 -41.01
C GLN A 41 -0.43 -11.26 -40.29
N ILE A 42 0.14 -10.10 -40.60
CA ILE A 42 -0.31 -8.79 -40.11
C ILE A 42 -0.80 -7.97 -41.30
N THR A 43 -1.94 -7.30 -41.08
CA THR A 43 -2.57 -6.39 -42.04
C THR A 43 -2.86 -5.04 -41.38
N SER A 44 -3.32 -4.04 -42.15
CA SER A 44 -3.74 -2.74 -41.62
C SER A 44 -4.88 -2.83 -40.62
N ASP A 45 -5.75 -3.83 -40.76
CA ASP A 45 -6.99 -3.99 -39.98
C ASP A 45 -6.80 -4.89 -38.73
N GLY A 46 -5.75 -5.73 -38.73
CA GLY A 46 -5.48 -6.65 -37.63
C GLY A 46 -4.46 -7.72 -37.99
N ALA A 47 -4.38 -8.75 -37.14
CA ALA A 47 -3.49 -9.89 -37.32
C ALA A 47 -4.27 -11.19 -37.47
N TYR A 48 -3.79 -12.07 -38.34
CA TYR A 48 -4.26 -13.44 -38.49
C TYR A 48 -3.41 -14.39 -37.66
N ILE A 49 -4.09 -15.24 -36.89
CA ILE A 49 -3.49 -16.11 -35.87
C ILE A 49 -3.84 -17.56 -36.20
N ASP A 50 -2.85 -18.41 -36.38
CA ASP A 50 -3.06 -19.85 -36.46
C ASP A 50 -3.33 -20.42 -35.07
N ILE A 51 -4.54 -20.86 -34.85
CA ILE A 51 -5.02 -21.50 -33.62
C ILE A 51 -5.23 -23.00 -33.74
N GLY A 52 -4.76 -23.59 -34.83
CA GLY A 52 -4.96 -25.02 -35.16
C GLY A 52 -6.38 -25.35 -35.61
N GLY A 53 -7.19 -24.39 -35.95
CA GLY A 53 -8.56 -24.55 -36.51
C GLY A 53 -8.59 -24.68 -38.02
N LYS A 54 -9.80 -24.80 -38.59
CA LYS A 54 -10.01 -24.85 -40.07
C LYS A 54 -9.67 -23.51 -40.74
N SER A 55 -9.89 -22.41 -40.01
CA SER A 55 -9.58 -21.03 -40.45
C SER A 55 -8.75 -20.34 -39.38
N PRO A 56 -7.84 -19.43 -39.78
CA PRO A 56 -7.10 -18.65 -38.82
C PRO A 56 -8.02 -17.73 -38.02
N GLY A 57 -7.73 -17.51 -36.75
CA GLY A 57 -8.38 -16.49 -35.93
C GLY A 57 -7.95 -15.09 -36.35
N PHE A 58 -8.77 -14.09 -36.11
CA PHE A 58 -8.49 -12.69 -36.41
C PHE A 58 -8.47 -11.81 -35.16
N VAL A 59 -7.40 -11.06 -34.96
CA VAL A 59 -7.27 -10.04 -33.93
C VAL A 59 -7.39 -8.66 -34.57
N PRO A 60 -8.50 -7.93 -34.38
CA PRO A 60 -8.60 -6.55 -34.84
C PRO A 60 -7.57 -5.66 -34.15
N THR A 61 -7.10 -4.60 -34.80
CA THR A 61 -6.10 -3.66 -34.25
C THR A 61 -6.52 -3.08 -32.90
N ASN A 62 -7.80 -2.78 -32.70
CA ASN A 62 -8.36 -2.26 -31.44
C ASN A 62 -8.41 -3.32 -30.30
N GLU A 63 -8.25 -4.59 -30.60
CA GLU A 63 -8.25 -5.71 -29.65
C GLU A 63 -6.83 -6.30 -29.42
N ALA A 64 -5.81 -5.70 -30.04
CA ALA A 64 -4.42 -6.14 -29.89
C ALA A 64 -3.74 -5.67 -28.59
N ALA A 65 -4.10 -4.47 -28.09
CA ALA A 65 -3.52 -3.93 -26.87
C ALA A 65 -4.47 -3.04 -26.08
N LEU A 66 -4.12 -2.71 -24.81
CA LEU A 66 -4.89 -1.82 -23.94
C LEU A 66 -4.86 -0.34 -24.36
N GLY A 67 -3.79 0.09 -25.03
CA GLY A 67 -3.58 1.47 -25.44
C GLY A 67 -3.70 1.68 -26.94
N PHE A 68 -3.24 2.86 -27.40
CA PHE A 68 -3.16 3.16 -28.84
C PHE A 68 -2.09 2.27 -29.50
N VAL A 69 -2.49 1.53 -30.50
CA VAL A 69 -1.60 0.67 -31.31
C VAL A 69 -1.15 1.50 -32.52
N ASN A 70 0.09 1.97 -32.51
CA ASN A 70 0.68 2.66 -33.67
C ASN A 70 1.32 1.66 -34.64
N ASP A 71 1.83 0.57 -34.11
CA ASP A 71 2.49 -0.49 -34.88
C ASP A 71 2.09 -1.86 -34.30
N LEU A 72 1.35 -2.60 -35.10
CA LEU A 72 0.84 -3.92 -34.72
C LEU A 72 1.97 -4.96 -34.70
N GLU A 73 2.98 -4.81 -35.56
CA GLU A 73 4.12 -5.72 -35.66
C GLU A 73 5.00 -5.68 -34.41
N SER A 74 5.09 -4.55 -33.74
CA SER A 74 5.81 -4.43 -32.46
C SER A 74 5.11 -5.15 -31.29
N ILE A 75 3.79 -5.35 -31.38
CA ILE A 75 2.97 -6.00 -30.34
C ILE A 75 2.81 -7.47 -30.64
N LEU A 76 2.65 -7.82 -31.91
CA LEU A 76 2.37 -9.17 -32.39
C LEU A 76 3.34 -9.50 -33.55
N PRO A 77 4.63 -9.80 -33.27
CA PRO A 77 5.58 -10.16 -34.29
C PRO A 77 5.15 -11.47 -35.03
N VAL A 78 5.32 -11.50 -36.35
CA VAL A 78 5.01 -12.71 -37.13
C VAL A 78 5.87 -13.88 -36.67
N GLY A 79 5.23 -15.02 -36.41
CA GLY A 79 5.86 -16.24 -35.92
C GLY A 79 5.88 -16.36 -34.39
N GLU A 80 5.47 -15.34 -33.65
CA GLU A 80 5.34 -15.42 -32.19
C GLU A 80 4.05 -16.16 -31.77
N THR A 81 4.16 -16.95 -30.70
CA THR A 81 3.02 -17.71 -30.15
C THR A 81 2.58 -17.08 -28.83
N GLU A 82 1.35 -16.62 -28.82
CA GLU A 82 0.73 -15.95 -27.68
C GLU A 82 -0.60 -16.60 -27.29
N GLU A 83 -1.09 -16.23 -26.11
CA GLU A 83 -2.40 -16.64 -25.60
C GLU A 83 -3.46 -15.56 -25.93
N PHE A 84 -4.54 -15.97 -26.56
CA PHE A 84 -5.64 -15.12 -27.00
C PHE A 84 -6.95 -15.52 -26.33
N LEU A 85 -7.86 -14.56 -26.15
CA LEU A 85 -9.23 -14.81 -25.72
C LEU A 85 -10.17 -14.76 -26.92
N ILE A 86 -11.05 -15.75 -27.05
CA ILE A 86 -12.10 -15.74 -28.08
C ILE A 86 -13.21 -14.79 -27.63
N ILE A 87 -13.43 -13.72 -28.40
CA ILE A 87 -14.49 -12.72 -28.12
C ILE A 87 -15.73 -12.93 -28.98
N ARG A 88 -15.57 -13.56 -30.14
CA ARG A 88 -16.69 -13.98 -31.00
C ARG A 88 -16.42 -15.38 -31.50
N GLU A 89 -17.48 -16.18 -31.52
CA GLU A 89 -17.51 -17.53 -32.07
C GLU A 89 -17.31 -17.51 -33.59
N GLN A 90 -17.17 -18.70 -34.18
CA GLN A 90 -16.97 -18.84 -35.60
C GLN A 90 -18.08 -18.19 -36.40
N ASP A 91 -17.70 -17.41 -37.39
CA ASP A 91 -18.62 -16.88 -38.39
C ASP A 91 -18.93 -17.92 -39.49
N SER A 92 -19.66 -17.50 -40.56
CA SER A 92 -20.00 -18.35 -41.71
C SER A 92 -18.77 -18.90 -42.46
N GLU A 93 -17.62 -18.27 -42.31
CA GLU A 93 -16.33 -18.66 -42.93
C GLU A 93 -15.46 -19.49 -41.98
N GLY A 94 -15.95 -19.76 -40.76
CA GLY A 94 -15.23 -20.51 -39.74
C GLY A 94 -14.17 -19.71 -39.01
N GLN A 95 -14.14 -18.37 -39.18
CA GLN A 95 -13.18 -17.47 -38.56
C GLN A 95 -13.66 -17.05 -37.16
N VAL A 96 -12.79 -17.11 -36.16
CA VAL A 96 -13.03 -16.61 -34.79
C VAL A 96 -12.39 -15.26 -34.61
N THR A 97 -13.03 -14.39 -33.81
CA THR A 97 -12.42 -13.12 -33.42
C THR A 97 -11.72 -13.28 -32.06
N LEU A 98 -10.47 -12.92 -32.03
CA LEU A 98 -9.58 -13.03 -30.87
C LEU A 98 -9.27 -11.65 -30.25
N SER A 99 -8.91 -11.63 -28.98
CA SER A 99 -8.49 -10.42 -28.26
C SER A 99 -7.32 -10.72 -27.31
N LEU A 100 -6.26 -9.95 -27.42
CA LEU A 100 -5.20 -9.81 -26.40
C LEU A 100 -5.60 -8.78 -25.36
N ARG A 101 -6.26 -7.73 -25.79
CA ARG A 101 -6.71 -6.63 -24.95
C ARG A 101 -7.54 -7.09 -23.77
N GLN A 102 -8.47 -8.02 -24.00
CA GLN A 102 -9.34 -8.54 -22.95
C GLN A 102 -8.52 -9.35 -21.90
N LEU A 103 -7.55 -10.15 -22.33
CA LEU A 103 -6.65 -10.86 -21.44
C LEU A 103 -5.78 -9.90 -20.63
N ALA A 104 -5.25 -8.87 -21.28
CA ALA A 104 -4.47 -7.85 -20.61
C ALA A 104 -5.31 -7.06 -19.59
N LEU A 105 -6.59 -6.78 -19.90
CA LEU A 105 -7.55 -6.18 -18.95
C LEU A 105 -7.76 -7.08 -17.73
N ASP A 106 -7.99 -8.37 -17.92
CA ASP A 106 -8.24 -9.30 -16.81
C ASP A 106 -6.99 -9.43 -15.93
N ARG A 107 -5.80 -9.48 -16.52
CA ARG A 107 -4.52 -9.48 -15.77
C ARG A 107 -4.35 -8.16 -15.00
N ALA A 108 -4.57 -7.00 -15.65
CA ALA A 108 -4.47 -5.70 -15.00
C ALA A 108 -5.45 -5.55 -13.82
N TRP A 109 -6.68 -6.08 -13.94
CA TRP A 109 -7.63 -6.09 -12.82
C TRP A 109 -7.18 -7.00 -11.67
N ALA A 110 -6.59 -8.17 -11.97
CA ALA A 110 -6.05 -9.08 -10.96
C ALA A 110 -4.88 -8.42 -10.20
N ASP A 111 -3.94 -7.81 -10.92
CA ASP A 111 -2.79 -7.10 -10.34
C ASP A 111 -3.24 -5.93 -9.46
N ILE A 112 -4.22 -5.14 -9.94
CA ILE A 112 -4.77 -4.01 -9.17
C ILE A 112 -5.48 -4.50 -7.92
N LYS A 113 -6.22 -5.60 -7.99
CA LYS A 113 -6.89 -6.18 -6.83
C LYS A 113 -5.89 -6.63 -5.78
N GLU A 114 -4.81 -7.31 -6.19
CA GLU A 114 -3.72 -7.72 -5.30
C GLU A 114 -3.02 -6.50 -4.66
N MET A 115 -2.73 -5.45 -5.45
CA MET A 115 -2.15 -4.22 -4.91
C MET A 115 -3.08 -3.52 -3.93
N ALA A 116 -4.39 -3.53 -4.18
CA ALA A 116 -5.39 -2.93 -3.28
C ALA A 116 -5.50 -3.70 -1.96
N GLU A 117 -5.49 -5.03 -1.99
CA GLU A 117 -5.54 -5.90 -0.80
C GLU A 117 -4.25 -5.77 0.03
N THR A 118 -3.11 -5.58 -0.60
CA THR A 118 -1.82 -5.37 0.09
C THR A 118 -1.58 -3.92 0.54
N GLY A 119 -2.51 -3.00 0.26
CA GLY A 119 -2.40 -1.59 0.63
C GLY A 119 -1.27 -0.83 -0.07
N LYS A 120 -0.73 -1.37 -1.16
CA LYS A 120 0.36 -0.74 -1.92
C LYS A 120 -0.15 0.50 -2.66
N SER A 121 0.68 1.53 -2.68
CA SER A 121 0.45 2.72 -3.50
C SER A 121 0.90 2.48 -4.94
N THR A 122 0.20 3.12 -5.87
CA THR A 122 0.51 3.08 -7.31
C THR A 122 0.68 4.48 -7.87
N GLN A 123 1.28 4.58 -9.05
CA GLN A 123 1.37 5.84 -9.79
C GLN A 123 0.25 5.92 -10.82
N ILE A 124 -0.47 7.04 -10.83
CA ILE A 124 -1.51 7.35 -11.80
C ILE A 124 -1.07 8.54 -12.65
N ARG A 125 -1.14 8.40 -13.97
CA ARG A 125 -0.97 9.52 -14.90
C ARG A 125 -2.31 10.21 -15.10
N ILE A 126 -2.40 11.49 -14.78
CA ILE A 126 -3.64 12.26 -14.93
C ILE A 126 -3.86 12.61 -16.38
N THR A 127 -4.99 12.19 -16.94
CA THR A 127 -5.39 12.42 -18.34
C THR A 127 -6.43 13.51 -18.49
N GLY A 128 -7.16 13.85 -17.41
CA GLY A 128 -8.16 14.91 -17.44
C GLY A 128 -8.63 15.34 -16.07
N ALA A 129 -9.23 16.51 -16.01
CA ALA A 129 -9.81 17.07 -14.79
C ALA A 129 -11.28 17.42 -15.00
N ASN A 130 -12.10 17.31 -13.96
CA ASN A 130 -13.48 17.71 -13.94
C ASN A 130 -13.86 18.29 -12.58
N LYS A 131 -15.11 18.81 -12.43
CA LYS A 131 -15.59 19.42 -11.19
C LYS A 131 -15.56 18.47 -9.98
N GLY A 132 -15.66 17.16 -10.19
CA GLY A 132 -15.70 16.14 -9.15
C GLY A 132 -14.30 15.63 -8.72
N GLY A 133 -13.28 15.82 -9.56
CA GLY A 133 -11.92 15.32 -9.33
C GLY A 133 -11.12 15.18 -10.63
N VAL A 134 -10.12 14.33 -10.61
CA VAL A 134 -9.28 14.06 -11.77
C VAL A 134 -9.45 12.61 -12.24
N THR A 135 -9.30 12.42 -13.53
CA THR A 135 -9.27 11.11 -14.17
C THR A 135 -7.85 10.81 -14.64
N GLY A 136 -7.46 9.57 -14.55
CA GLY A 136 -6.15 9.14 -15.01
C GLY A 136 -6.17 7.68 -15.43
N GLU A 137 -4.99 7.15 -15.68
CA GLU A 137 -4.77 5.79 -16.15
C GLU A 137 -3.73 5.10 -15.29
N VAL A 138 -4.06 3.86 -14.89
CA VAL A 138 -3.19 2.96 -14.12
C VAL A 138 -3.20 1.60 -14.84
N SER A 139 -2.03 1.14 -15.29
CA SER A 139 -1.90 -0.14 -16.03
C SER A 139 -2.91 -0.30 -17.18
N GLY A 140 -3.22 0.81 -17.90
CA GLY A 140 -4.20 0.81 -18.99
C GLY A 140 -5.66 0.84 -18.54
N LEU A 141 -5.96 0.87 -17.25
CA LEU A 141 -7.30 1.01 -16.69
C LEU A 141 -7.58 2.46 -16.31
N ARG A 142 -8.80 2.92 -16.66
CA ARG A 142 -9.25 4.25 -16.27
C ARG A 142 -9.54 4.31 -14.78
N ALA A 143 -8.93 5.27 -14.09
CA ALA A 143 -9.10 5.51 -12.67
C ALA A 143 -9.58 6.94 -12.40
N PHE A 144 -10.18 7.14 -11.22
CA PHE A 144 -10.71 8.42 -10.77
C PHE A 144 -10.22 8.74 -9.37
N ILE A 145 -9.77 9.99 -9.15
CA ILE A 145 -9.47 10.51 -7.81
C ILE A 145 -10.48 11.62 -7.51
N PRO A 146 -11.35 11.44 -6.50
CA PRO A 146 -12.27 12.49 -6.07
C PRO A 146 -11.51 13.72 -5.56
N ARG A 147 -12.05 14.91 -5.76
CA ARG A 147 -11.47 16.18 -5.29
C ARG A 147 -11.18 16.18 -3.78
N SER A 148 -11.99 15.50 -2.96
CA SER A 148 -11.79 15.36 -1.52
C SER A 148 -10.54 14.55 -1.15
N HIS A 149 -10.08 13.69 -2.05
CA HIS A 149 -8.93 12.80 -1.90
C HIS A 149 -7.65 13.28 -2.58
N LEU A 150 -7.69 14.48 -3.17
CA LEU A 150 -6.52 15.19 -3.68
C LEU A 150 -5.90 16.07 -2.60
N GLN A 151 -4.60 16.27 -2.68
CA GLN A 151 -3.89 17.25 -1.86
C GLN A 151 -4.22 18.67 -2.32
N GLN A 152 -4.07 18.93 -3.61
CA GLN A 152 -4.44 20.20 -4.24
C GLN A 152 -5.90 20.11 -4.70
N ARG A 153 -6.76 20.97 -4.15
CA ARG A 153 -8.19 21.00 -4.46
C ARG A 153 -8.58 22.10 -5.43
N ASP A 154 -7.69 23.06 -5.59
CA ASP A 154 -7.87 24.21 -6.49
C ASP A 154 -7.02 24.00 -7.73
N ASN A 155 -7.53 24.49 -8.88
CA ASN A 155 -6.84 24.39 -10.16
C ASN A 155 -6.47 22.94 -10.55
N LEU A 156 -7.47 22.06 -10.66
CA LEU A 156 -7.28 20.64 -11.01
C LEU A 156 -6.67 20.46 -12.41
N ASP A 157 -6.86 21.42 -13.30
CA ASP A 157 -6.31 21.38 -14.66
C ASP A 157 -4.77 21.39 -14.67
N SER A 158 -4.13 21.97 -13.65
CA SER A 158 -2.67 21.94 -13.52
C SER A 158 -2.09 20.55 -13.22
N LEU A 159 -2.93 19.62 -12.78
CA LEU A 159 -2.54 18.23 -12.51
C LEU A 159 -2.54 17.36 -13.76
N VAL A 160 -3.16 17.82 -14.86
CA VAL A 160 -3.21 17.06 -16.11
C VAL A 160 -1.80 16.87 -16.67
N GLY A 161 -1.47 15.64 -17.04
CA GLY A 161 -0.14 15.23 -17.49
C GLY A 161 0.83 14.82 -16.39
N GLN A 162 0.52 15.12 -15.11
CA GLN A 162 1.37 14.76 -13.99
C GLN A 162 1.16 13.29 -13.56
N LEU A 163 2.21 12.74 -12.94
CA LEU A 163 2.17 11.45 -12.24
C LEU A 163 1.91 11.71 -10.76
N LEU A 164 0.84 11.14 -10.24
CA LEU A 164 0.50 11.23 -8.83
C LEU A 164 0.61 9.83 -8.19
N THR A 165 1.13 9.79 -6.96
CA THR A 165 1.08 8.57 -6.14
C THR A 165 -0.25 8.51 -5.40
N ALA A 166 -0.96 7.40 -5.52
CA ALA A 166 -2.26 7.20 -4.89
C ALA A 166 -2.45 5.75 -4.41
N THR A 167 -3.30 5.55 -3.41
CA THR A 167 -3.75 4.24 -2.92
C THR A 167 -5.17 3.96 -3.39
N PHE A 168 -5.53 2.69 -3.42
CA PHE A 168 -6.83 2.25 -3.86
C PHE A 168 -7.88 2.46 -2.75
N LEU A 169 -9.02 3.08 -3.08
CA LEU A 169 -10.19 3.23 -2.20
C LEU A 169 -11.28 2.23 -2.56
N GLU A 170 -11.53 2.07 -3.86
CA GLU A 170 -12.59 1.20 -4.37
C GLU A 170 -12.10 0.57 -5.68
N VAL A 171 -12.16 -0.75 -5.74
CA VAL A 171 -11.83 -1.55 -6.92
C VAL A 171 -13.03 -2.42 -7.26
N SER A 172 -13.70 -2.14 -8.38
CA SER A 172 -14.85 -2.92 -8.87
C SER A 172 -14.67 -3.23 -10.35
N GLN A 173 -14.30 -4.46 -10.63
CA GLN A 173 -14.16 -4.96 -12.01
C GLN A 173 -15.51 -4.99 -12.73
N GLU A 174 -16.59 -5.39 -12.04
CA GLU A 174 -17.94 -5.47 -12.61
C GLU A 174 -18.44 -4.12 -13.13
N ASN A 175 -18.23 -3.07 -12.33
CA ASN A 175 -18.64 -1.71 -12.69
C ASN A 175 -17.55 -0.95 -13.47
N ARG A 176 -16.40 -1.58 -13.71
CA ARG A 176 -15.21 -0.95 -14.31
C ARG A 176 -14.82 0.33 -13.58
N LYS A 177 -14.94 0.32 -12.25
CA LYS A 177 -14.73 1.47 -11.38
C LYS A 177 -13.46 1.29 -10.58
N LEU A 178 -12.56 2.25 -10.68
CA LEU A 178 -11.31 2.31 -9.95
C LEU A 178 -11.20 3.69 -9.33
N VAL A 179 -11.31 3.77 -7.99
CA VAL A 179 -11.22 5.01 -7.23
C VAL A 179 -9.96 4.99 -6.39
N LEU A 180 -9.21 6.07 -6.45
CA LEU A 180 -7.92 6.22 -5.79
C LEU A 180 -7.93 7.44 -4.84
N SER A 181 -6.97 7.45 -3.90
CA SER A 181 -6.72 8.55 -2.96
C SER A 181 -5.25 8.91 -2.92
N GLN A 182 -4.93 10.13 -3.29
CA GLN A 182 -3.60 10.70 -3.13
C GLN A 182 -3.31 11.00 -1.65
N ARG A 183 -4.31 11.54 -0.92
CA ARG A 183 -4.16 11.88 0.50
C ARG A 183 -3.81 10.69 1.37
N ASP A 184 -4.45 9.54 1.12
CA ASP A 184 -4.18 8.35 1.92
C ASP A 184 -2.83 7.74 1.57
N ALA A 185 -2.41 7.81 0.30
CA ALA A 185 -1.06 7.43 -0.11
C ALA A 185 0.01 8.28 0.60
N MET A 186 -0.16 9.60 0.62
CA MET A 186 0.77 10.50 1.29
C MET A 186 0.77 10.28 2.81
N ARG A 187 -0.40 10.02 3.40
CA ARG A 187 -0.50 9.68 4.82
C ARG A 187 0.25 8.37 5.13
N ALA A 188 0.09 7.34 4.31
CA ALA A 188 0.81 6.09 4.49
C ALA A 188 2.33 6.27 4.39
N VAL A 189 2.81 7.07 3.42
CA VAL A 189 4.23 7.41 3.32
C VAL A 189 4.72 8.18 4.54
N ALA A 190 3.96 9.18 5.01
CA ALA A 190 4.29 9.92 6.21
C ALA A 190 4.33 9.01 7.46
N MET A 191 3.37 8.10 7.59
CA MET A 191 3.36 7.12 8.70
C MET A 191 4.54 6.15 8.65
N ASN A 192 4.92 5.67 7.48
CA ASN A 192 6.07 4.76 7.33
C ASN A 192 7.42 5.44 7.60
N SER A 193 7.49 6.76 7.51
CA SER A 193 8.70 7.54 7.85
C SER A 193 8.80 7.88 9.33
N ILE A 194 7.77 7.59 10.12
CA ILE A 194 7.65 7.94 11.53
C ILE A 194 7.89 6.67 12.37
N SER A 195 8.78 6.78 13.37
CA SER A 195 9.11 5.67 14.27
C SER A 195 8.52 5.90 15.68
N GLU A 196 8.13 4.82 16.35
CA GLU A 196 7.76 4.89 17.76
C GLU A 196 8.94 5.37 18.61
N GLY A 197 8.68 6.22 19.57
CA GLY A 197 9.73 6.82 20.40
C GLY A 197 10.51 7.94 19.70
N GLU A 198 9.99 8.53 18.62
CA GLU A 198 10.59 9.69 17.96
C GLU A 198 9.94 10.98 18.44
N LEU A 199 10.75 12.03 18.61
CA LEU A 199 10.28 13.37 18.90
C LEU A 199 10.10 14.13 17.59
N MET A 200 8.87 14.59 17.33
CA MET A 200 8.53 15.31 16.10
C MET A 200 7.81 16.62 16.37
N PRO A 201 8.07 17.63 15.54
CA PRO A 201 7.25 18.85 15.53
C PRO A 201 5.88 18.55 14.90
N GLY A 202 4.83 19.10 15.50
CA GLY A 202 3.47 18.97 15.02
C GLY A 202 2.66 20.22 15.26
N LYS A 203 1.50 20.31 14.61
CA LYS A 203 0.57 21.43 14.73
C LYS A 203 -0.77 20.98 15.27
N VAL A 204 -1.27 21.65 16.30
CA VAL A 204 -2.60 21.37 16.86
C VAL A 204 -3.68 21.76 15.86
N VAL A 205 -4.43 20.76 15.35
CA VAL A 205 -5.51 20.99 14.36
C VAL A 205 -6.89 21.03 14.99
N ASN A 206 -7.10 20.31 16.09
CA ASN A 206 -8.39 20.26 16.76
C ASN A 206 -8.23 19.87 18.24
N ILE A 207 -9.10 20.42 19.10
CA ILE A 207 -9.10 20.09 20.53
C ILE A 207 -10.47 19.53 20.89
N LYS A 208 -10.48 18.39 21.59
CA LYS A 208 -11.67 17.71 22.12
C LYS A 208 -11.52 17.53 23.63
N PRO A 209 -12.59 17.26 24.37
CA PRO A 209 -12.52 17.10 25.85
C PRO A 209 -11.56 15.98 26.29
N TYR A 210 -11.33 14.97 25.46
CA TYR A 210 -10.48 13.81 25.76
C TYR A 210 -9.05 13.92 25.23
N GLY A 211 -8.74 14.92 24.39
CA GLY A 211 -7.40 15.05 23.80
C GLY A 211 -7.34 16.08 22.67
N ALA A 212 -6.14 16.37 22.21
CA ALA A 212 -5.87 17.22 21.07
C ALA A 212 -5.43 16.39 19.86
N PHE A 213 -5.88 16.77 18.67
CA PHE A 213 -5.40 16.23 17.41
C PHE A 213 -4.26 17.08 16.90
N VAL A 214 -3.13 16.44 16.62
CA VAL A 214 -1.91 17.09 16.17
C VAL A 214 -1.56 16.55 14.80
N ASP A 215 -1.33 17.44 13.84
CA ASP A 215 -0.87 17.09 12.50
C ASP A 215 0.66 17.04 12.48
N LEU A 216 1.19 15.89 12.06
CA LEU A 216 2.61 15.59 11.91
C LEU A 216 2.93 15.48 10.42
N GLN A 217 2.99 16.62 9.72
CA GLN A 217 3.35 16.69 8.30
C GLN A 217 2.47 15.82 7.38
N GLY A 218 1.16 15.78 7.63
CA GLY A 218 0.18 15.03 6.84
C GLY A 218 -0.37 13.77 7.50
N ALA A 219 0.23 13.32 8.59
CA ALA A 219 -0.32 12.29 9.46
C ALA A 219 -0.88 12.94 10.74
N THR A 220 -2.09 12.55 11.16
CA THR A 220 -2.72 13.12 12.36
C THR A 220 -2.64 12.14 13.52
N GLY A 221 -2.06 12.57 14.65
CA GLY A 221 -2.01 11.80 15.89
C GLY A 221 -2.96 12.35 16.96
N LEU A 222 -3.31 11.51 17.92
CA LEU A 222 -4.09 11.87 19.10
C LEU A 222 -3.16 12.05 20.31
N LEU A 223 -3.09 13.26 20.84
CA LEU A 223 -2.51 13.58 22.13
C LEU A 223 -3.61 13.46 23.19
N HIS A 224 -3.72 12.30 23.84
CA HIS A 224 -4.74 12.06 24.86
C HIS A 224 -4.44 12.90 26.11
N ILE A 225 -5.50 13.36 26.84
CA ILE A 225 -5.38 14.20 28.04
C ILE A 225 -4.44 13.63 29.11
N LYS A 226 -4.38 12.30 29.25
CA LYS A 226 -3.48 11.57 30.18
C LYS A 226 -2.02 11.57 29.75
N GLU A 227 -1.75 11.88 28.49
CA GLU A 227 -0.41 11.93 27.90
C GLU A 227 0.14 13.35 27.79
N ILE A 228 -0.56 14.33 28.36
CA ILE A 228 -0.13 15.73 28.41
C ILE A 228 0.75 15.97 29.62
N SER A 229 0.32 15.50 30.80
CA SER A 229 1.06 15.69 32.05
C SER A 229 0.88 14.53 33.01
N GLY A 230 1.82 14.37 33.92
CA GLY A 230 1.72 13.48 35.10
C GLY A 230 0.70 13.96 36.12
N ALA A 231 0.38 15.26 36.16
CA ALA A 231 -0.65 15.84 36.99
C ALA A 231 -2.03 15.85 36.30
N ARG A 232 -3.09 16.11 37.05
CA ARG A 232 -4.45 16.17 36.52
C ARG A 232 -4.65 17.42 35.67
N VAL A 233 -4.99 17.24 34.42
CA VAL A 233 -5.34 18.34 33.49
C VAL A 233 -6.84 18.65 33.63
N GLU A 234 -7.19 19.85 34.00
CA GLU A 234 -8.60 20.29 34.16
C GLU A 234 -9.21 20.73 32.84
N SER A 235 -8.46 21.45 32.02
CA SER A 235 -8.92 21.96 30.73
C SER A 235 -7.81 21.93 29.67
N LEU A 236 -8.09 21.33 28.52
CA LEU A 236 -7.16 21.33 27.39
C LEU A 236 -7.09 22.69 26.68
N ASN A 237 -8.21 23.43 26.65
CA ASN A 237 -8.29 24.73 25.98
C ASN A 237 -7.50 25.84 26.68
N SER A 238 -7.12 25.64 27.95
CA SER A 238 -6.25 26.58 28.66
C SER A 238 -4.76 26.34 28.39
N LEU A 239 -4.41 25.14 27.91
CA LEU A 239 -3.03 24.75 27.70
C LEU A 239 -2.63 24.78 26.22
N LEU A 240 -3.55 24.41 25.33
CA LEU A 240 -3.32 24.28 23.90
C LEU A 240 -4.30 25.13 23.11
N THR A 241 -3.82 25.72 22.03
CA THR A 241 -4.65 26.44 21.07
C THR A 241 -4.58 25.81 19.68
N VAL A 242 -5.70 25.87 18.96
CA VAL A 242 -5.72 25.39 17.57
C VAL A 242 -4.78 26.25 16.72
N GLY A 243 -3.91 25.60 15.97
CA GLY A 243 -2.87 26.25 15.16
C GLY A 243 -1.52 26.39 15.87
N GLN A 244 -1.41 26.02 17.14
CA GLN A 244 -0.18 26.06 17.92
C GLN A 244 0.80 24.98 17.45
N ASP A 245 2.07 25.33 17.30
CA ASP A 245 3.16 24.39 17.04
C ASP A 245 3.64 23.80 18.38
N ILE A 246 3.73 22.46 18.44
CA ILE A 246 4.18 21.70 19.61
C ILE A 246 5.12 20.59 19.18
N LYS A 247 6.04 20.18 20.07
CA LYS A 247 6.86 18.97 19.88
C LYS A 247 6.23 17.82 20.66
N VAL A 248 6.06 16.68 20.02
CA VAL A 248 5.41 15.51 20.59
C VAL A 248 6.24 14.27 20.39
N VAL A 249 6.22 13.35 21.34
CA VAL A 249 6.82 12.04 21.24
C VAL A 249 5.77 11.05 20.74
N ILE A 250 6.14 10.23 19.79
CA ILE A 250 5.28 9.17 19.25
C ILE A 250 5.31 8.01 20.22
N LYS A 251 4.19 7.72 20.85
CA LYS A 251 4.08 6.64 21.84
C LYS A 251 3.77 5.30 21.20
N GLN A 252 2.83 5.30 20.24
CA GLN A 252 2.37 4.09 19.58
C GLN A 252 1.78 4.43 18.21
N ILE A 253 2.01 3.55 17.24
CA ILE A 253 1.47 3.64 15.88
C ILE A 253 0.56 2.44 15.66
N ASP A 254 -0.71 2.69 15.33
CA ASP A 254 -1.66 1.68 14.89
C ASP A 254 -1.81 1.76 13.36
N GLU A 255 -1.09 0.90 12.67
CA GLU A 255 -1.07 0.86 11.20
C GLU A 255 -2.43 0.44 10.62
N TYR A 256 -3.19 -0.43 11.33
CA TYR A 256 -4.49 -0.92 10.86
C TYR A 256 -5.57 0.16 10.90
N GLN A 257 -5.56 0.99 11.95
CA GLN A 257 -6.53 2.07 12.12
C GLN A 257 -6.01 3.42 11.61
N ASN A 258 -4.79 3.47 11.10
CA ASN A 258 -4.11 4.72 10.70
C ASN A 258 -4.18 5.78 11.82
N ARG A 259 -3.92 5.36 13.07
CA ARG A 259 -3.94 6.22 14.26
C ARG A 259 -2.60 6.21 14.95
N MET A 260 -2.19 7.39 15.43
CA MET A 260 -1.00 7.53 16.25
C MET A 260 -1.38 8.09 17.61
N SER A 261 -0.81 7.50 18.66
CA SER A 261 -0.88 8.02 20.03
C SER A 261 0.36 8.84 20.32
N LEU A 262 0.15 10.06 20.75
CA LEU A 262 1.20 11.04 21.05
C LEU A 262 1.31 11.29 22.54
N SER A 263 2.48 11.69 23.01
CA SER A 263 2.74 12.06 24.40
C SER A 263 3.67 13.27 24.48
N ILE A 264 3.36 14.21 25.35
CA ILE A 264 4.27 15.26 25.79
C ILE A 264 4.66 15.08 27.27
N LYS A 265 3.96 14.17 27.96
CA LYS A 265 4.28 13.80 29.34
C LYS A 265 5.71 13.25 29.49
N ALA A 266 6.22 12.57 28.45
CA ALA A 266 7.58 12.05 28.43
C ALA A 266 8.68 13.14 28.46
N LEU A 267 8.31 14.42 28.24
CA LEU A 267 9.19 15.57 28.26
C LEU A 267 9.18 16.32 29.61
N GLU A 268 8.29 15.91 30.54
CA GLU A 268 8.24 16.49 31.89
C GLU A 268 9.38 15.98 32.76
N GLU A 269 10.02 16.88 33.53
CA GLU A 269 10.97 16.53 34.59
C GLU A 269 10.25 16.23 35.92
N TYR A 270 9.10 16.88 36.16
CA TYR A 270 8.23 16.60 37.29
C TYR A 270 6.75 16.71 36.91
N PRO A 271 5.86 15.96 37.58
CA PRO A 271 4.43 15.98 37.28
C PRO A 271 3.82 17.37 37.41
N GLY A 272 3.21 17.89 36.32
CA GLY A 272 2.58 19.20 36.28
C GLY A 272 3.40 20.27 35.58
N GLU A 273 4.64 20.03 35.23
CA GLU A 273 5.48 21.03 34.59
C GLU A 273 4.87 21.53 33.25
N ASN A 274 4.29 20.62 32.46
CA ASN A 274 3.62 20.98 31.19
C ASN A 274 2.40 21.90 31.41
N LEU A 275 1.81 21.90 32.61
CA LEU A 275 0.69 22.77 32.94
C LEU A 275 1.13 24.21 33.26
N GLU A 276 2.34 24.35 33.79
CA GLU A 276 2.87 25.65 34.28
C GLU A 276 3.78 26.32 33.25
N LYS A 277 4.60 25.52 32.53
CA LYS A 277 5.73 25.99 31.72
C LYS A 277 5.82 25.33 30.36
N LEU A 278 4.69 25.07 29.69
CA LEU A 278 4.63 24.37 28.43
C LEU A 278 5.60 24.92 27.36
N GLU A 279 5.68 26.25 27.24
CA GLU A 279 6.56 26.90 26.28
C GLU A 279 8.05 26.58 26.51
N GLN A 280 8.47 26.55 27.80
CA GLN A 280 9.84 26.23 28.16
C GLN A 280 10.15 24.76 27.92
N VAL A 281 9.20 23.87 28.23
CA VAL A 281 9.33 22.44 27.94
C VAL A 281 9.46 22.20 26.44
N MET A 282 8.64 22.87 25.62
CA MET A 282 8.68 22.75 24.16
C MET A 282 9.98 23.33 23.57
N ALA A 283 10.52 24.40 24.13
CA ALA A 283 11.79 24.99 23.71
C ALA A 283 12.97 24.00 23.93
N ASN A 284 12.96 23.29 25.06
CA ASN A 284 14.04 22.37 25.46
C ASN A 284 13.68 20.89 25.21
N ALA A 285 12.65 20.62 24.40
CA ALA A 285 12.12 19.27 24.21
C ALA A 285 13.14 18.27 23.63
N GLU A 286 14.05 18.73 22.77
CA GLU A 286 15.10 17.88 22.16
C GLU A 286 16.10 17.41 23.21
N ASP A 287 16.66 18.36 23.98
CA ASP A 287 17.62 18.04 25.04
C ASP A 287 17.00 17.14 26.12
N ARG A 288 15.74 17.38 26.48
CA ARG A 288 15.00 16.58 27.45
C ARG A 288 14.72 15.17 26.94
N TRP A 289 14.38 15.05 25.68
CA TRP A 289 14.11 13.75 25.08
C TRP A 289 15.39 12.92 24.92
N GLU A 290 16.52 13.54 24.57
CA GLU A 290 17.82 12.86 24.54
C GLU A 290 18.24 12.34 25.93
N LYS A 291 18.04 13.15 26.97
CA LYS A 291 18.27 12.72 28.37
C LYS A 291 17.32 11.59 28.79
N ALA A 292 16.06 11.63 28.38
CA ALA A 292 15.08 10.58 28.69
C ALA A 292 15.41 9.25 27.97
N LYS A 293 16.01 9.32 26.77
CA LYS A 293 16.47 8.15 26.01
C LYS A 293 17.75 7.51 26.57
N ASN A 294 18.65 8.35 27.08
CA ASN A 294 19.91 7.92 27.69
C ASN A 294 19.96 8.44 29.15
N PRO A 295 19.29 7.78 30.09
CA PRO A 295 19.43 8.16 31.47
C PRO A 295 20.92 7.95 31.89
N GLU A 296 21.62 9.07 32.14
CA GLU A 296 22.95 8.98 32.80
C GLU A 296 22.75 8.18 34.10
N PRO A 297 23.63 7.24 34.41
CA PRO A 297 23.54 6.47 35.65
C PRO A 297 23.62 7.46 36.82
N GLU A 298 22.52 7.59 37.57
CA GLU A 298 22.48 8.36 38.81
C GLU A 298 23.70 7.98 39.66
N THR A 299 24.67 8.89 39.78
CA THR A 299 25.70 8.81 40.80
C THR A 299 25.01 8.99 42.15
N LYS A 300 24.71 7.87 42.80
CA LYS A 300 24.29 7.87 44.20
C LYS A 300 25.31 8.68 45.00
N PRO A 301 24.89 9.68 45.81
CA PRO A 301 25.81 10.37 46.68
C PRO A 301 26.40 9.37 47.66
N THR A 302 27.73 9.22 47.63
CA THR A 302 28.51 8.47 48.59
C THR A 302 28.27 9.06 49.99
N PRO A 303 27.89 8.27 51.01
CA PRO A 303 27.78 8.81 52.35
C PRO A 303 29.21 9.15 52.83
N THR A 304 29.40 10.43 53.09
CA THR A 304 30.59 11.00 53.71
C THR A 304 30.84 10.34 55.07
N GLN A 305 31.94 9.62 55.17
CA GLN A 305 32.48 9.15 56.43
C GLN A 305 32.85 10.36 57.29
N ALA A 306 32.13 10.53 58.39
CA ALA A 306 32.55 11.41 59.48
C ALA A 306 33.41 10.58 60.43
N SER A 307 34.61 11.11 60.62
CA SER A 307 35.76 10.64 61.37
C SER A 307 35.47 10.28 62.83
N GLU A 308 36.18 9.27 63.23
CA GLU A 308 36.48 8.85 64.61
C GLU A 308 36.90 10.02 65.51
N ALA A 309 36.37 10.05 66.68
CA ALA A 309 37.09 10.58 67.87
C ALA A 309 36.74 9.74 69.11
N GLN A 310 37.79 9.14 69.61
CA GLN A 310 37.93 8.35 70.83
C GLN A 310 37.38 9.06 72.09
N THR A 311 36.81 8.29 72.99
CA THR A 311 37.30 8.29 74.41
C THR A 311 36.77 7.09 75.18
N GLU A 312 37.71 6.48 75.82
CA GLU A 312 37.64 5.39 76.79
C GLU A 312 36.83 5.77 78.05
N SER A 313 36.19 4.88 78.69
CA SER A 313 36.41 4.38 80.03
C SER A 313 35.18 3.72 80.68
N ASP A 314 35.38 2.56 81.01
CA ASP A 314 35.28 1.89 82.32
C ASP A 314 33.88 1.47 82.85
N THR A 315 33.93 0.24 83.16
CA THR A 315 33.48 -0.51 84.34
C THR A 315 32.08 -1.02 84.53
N GLU A 316 32.07 -2.30 84.57
CA GLU A 316 31.58 -3.23 85.61
C GLU A 316 30.03 -3.43 85.81
N SER A 317 29.78 -4.66 85.65
CA SER A 317 29.19 -5.61 86.63
C SER A 317 27.67 -5.76 86.68
N LYS A 318 27.39 -7.02 86.64
CA LYS A 318 26.43 -7.80 87.44
C LYS A 318 24.96 -7.86 86.91
N SER A 319 24.67 -9.00 86.41
CA SER A 319 23.99 -10.14 87.08
C SER A 319 22.48 -10.08 87.12
N THR A 320 21.97 -11.14 86.71
CA THR A 320 20.95 -12.05 87.32
C THR A 320 19.48 -11.81 86.93
N SER A 321 19.00 -12.87 86.38
CA SER A 321 17.78 -13.65 86.76
C SER A 321 16.42 -13.14 86.21
N GLU A 322 15.90 -14.00 85.48
CA GLU A 322 14.78 -14.92 85.77
C GLU A 322 13.39 -14.27 85.71
N ASP A 323 12.64 -14.98 84.91
CA ASP A 323 11.30 -15.49 85.11
C ASP A 323 10.07 -14.57 84.85
N SER A 324 9.35 -15.00 83.96
CA SER A 324 7.95 -15.41 83.87
C SER A 324 7.41 -15.15 82.46
#